data_a22285dc4788b3c6ca5615551fde0021
#
_entry.id   a22285dc4788b3c6ca5615551fde0021
#
_cell.length_a   1.000
_cell.length_b   1.000
_cell.length_c   1.000
_cell.angle_alpha   90.00
_cell.angle_beta   90.00
_cell.angle_gamma   90.00
#
_symmetry.space_group_name_H-M   'P 1'
#
loop_
_entity.id
_entity.type
_entity.pdbx_description
1 polymer ?
#
loop_
_entity_poly.entity_id
_entity_poly.type
_entity_poly.pdbx_seq_one_letter_code
_entity_poly.pdbx_strand_id
1 'polypeptide(L)'
;MPKQNRGPYILAAGAAAQLLTGIPAAWGVFQQPVMQGYGFSRGQAMLAFAVLVAAYGVGCAVGGLLQDARGPRFAGLWGTVLLAGGFFAAALVPPANAALFLVVYSVPAGLGSAFLAPAVLACAQKWYQDKKGWATGVAGVAMGLSGAFFTVFVRGVGGAWGIRVCFAALGAVMLVVCGAGALILQDPPPKAQSGPPQPGLDYKQMLRTPQYKLCAAAVALSAPAVLLFSPEIFKIAAERGLPESAAPYSIVLGSAASAAGRMLLPAVSDRLGRKPVLYAVYLGLAAGSAWFAFAGQWWVLAAYAVLTFFYSGGAAVQPSFNTDLFGLPHAGVNYGFLALGQSVGSLAFPFAANLWGLETGRHWLAIGGAAAGFAAIWALQPVQRQKPPKKN
;
A
#
# COMPACT_ATOMS: atom_id res chain seq x y z
N MET A 1 -21.52 -17.01 28.91
CA MET A 1 -21.96 -16.57 27.59
C MET A 1 -20.93 -17.08 26.59
N PRO A 2 -21.31 -17.74 25.48
CA PRO A 2 -20.36 -18.20 24.49
C PRO A 2 -19.62 -16.99 23.94
N LYS A 3 -18.29 -17.04 23.92
CA LYS A 3 -17.44 -16.00 23.35
C LYS A 3 -17.77 -15.93 21.85
N GLN A 4 -18.61 -14.97 21.46
CA GLN A 4 -18.98 -14.73 20.07
C GLN A 4 -17.70 -14.69 19.25
N ASN A 5 -17.69 -15.44 18.15
CA ASN A 5 -16.62 -15.41 17.17
C ASN A 5 -16.57 -13.98 16.53
N ARG A 6 -15.78 -13.08 17.09
CA ARG A 6 -15.66 -11.69 16.63
C ARG A 6 -14.85 -11.55 15.34
N GLY A 7 -14.24 -12.62 14.87
CA GLY A 7 -13.42 -12.63 13.66
C GLY A 7 -14.10 -11.98 12.45
N PRO A 8 -15.33 -12.35 12.08
CA PRO A 8 -16.03 -11.76 10.94
C PRO A 8 -16.26 -10.24 11.09
N TYR A 9 -16.63 -9.78 12.28
CA TYR A 9 -16.85 -8.33 12.54
C TYR A 9 -15.54 -7.53 12.43
N ILE A 10 -14.44 -8.09 12.95
CA ILE A 10 -13.11 -7.47 12.85
C ILE A 10 -12.66 -7.41 11.41
N LEU A 11 -12.88 -8.48 10.64
CA LEU A 11 -12.51 -8.53 9.24
C LEU A 11 -13.35 -7.54 8.40
N ALA A 12 -14.66 -7.45 8.64
CA ALA A 12 -15.54 -6.51 7.95
C ALA A 12 -15.19 -5.05 8.28
N ALA A 13 -15.00 -4.73 9.58
CA ALA A 13 -14.60 -3.40 10.03
C ALA A 13 -13.20 -3.00 9.50
N GLY A 14 -12.28 -3.96 9.50
CA GLY A 14 -10.96 -3.79 8.92
C GLY A 14 -11.01 -3.55 7.41
N ALA A 15 -11.83 -4.31 6.67
CA ALA A 15 -12.01 -4.11 5.24
C ALA A 15 -12.61 -2.73 4.92
N ALA A 16 -13.60 -2.27 5.68
CA ALA A 16 -14.17 -0.93 5.53
C ALA A 16 -13.12 0.18 5.74
N ALA A 17 -12.27 0.04 6.78
CA ALA A 17 -11.15 0.96 7.00
C ALA A 17 -10.12 0.90 5.85
N GLN A 18 -9.79 -0.30 5.36
CA GLN A 18 -8.84 -0.50 4.26
C GLN A 18 -9.30 0.14 2.94
N LEU A 19 -10.60 0.21 2.68
CA LEU A 19 -11.15 0.92 1.52
C LEU A 19 -10.75 2.40 1.52
N LEU A 20 -10.58 3.00 2.68
CA LEU A 20 -10.23 4.41 2.85
C LEU A 20 -8.72 4.67 2.99
N THR A 21 -7.90 3.64 3.18
CA THR A 21 -6.44 3.78 3.32
C THR A 21 -5.68 3.69 1.99
N GLY A 22 -6.33 3.28 0.91
CA GLY A 22 -5.72 3.10 -0.41
C GLY A 22 -5.53 4.38 -1.22
N ILE A 23 -5.34 5.53 -0.58
CA ILE A 23 -5.16 6.85 -1.21
C ILE A 23 -4.06 6.85 -2.28
N PRO A 24 -2.89 6.20 -2.07
CA PRO A 24 -1.85 6.17 -3.10
C PRO A 24 -2.32 5.62 -4.45
N ALA A 25 -3.20 4.62 -4.44
CA ALA A 25 -3.77 4.05 -5.68
C ALA A 25 -4.79 4.96 -6.35
N ALA A 26 -5.35 5.93 -5.61
CA ALA A 26 -6.38 6.86 -6.06
C ALA A 26 -5.84 8.26 -6.42
N TRP A 27 -4.55 8.55 -6.21
CA TRP A 27 -4.03 9.90 -6.35
C TRP A 27 -4.28 10.51 -7.75
N GLY A 28 -4.28 9.71 -8.80
CA GLY A 28 -4.60 10.18 -10.16
C GLY A 28 -5.96 10.88 -10.27
N VAL A 29 -6.94 10.54 -9.42
CA VAL A 29 -8.25 11.24 -9.37
C VAL A 29 -8.14 12.58 -8.65
N PHE A 30 -7.29 12.67 -7.64
CA PHE A 30 -7.09 13.90 -6.84
C PHE A 30 -6.21 14.92 -7.54
N GLN A 31 -5.27 14.49 -8.39
CA GLN A 31 -4.21 15.33 -8.91
C GLN A 31 -4.73 16.58 -9.64
N GLN A 32 -5.61 16.41 -10.61
CA GLN A 32 -6.18 17.54 -11.38
C GLN A 32 -7.03 18.47 -10.49
N PRO A 33 -8.00 17.97 -9.68
CA PRO A 33 -8.76 18.82 -8.76
C PRO A 33 -7.88 19.57 -7.75
N VAL A 34 -6.78 18.95 -7.27
CA VAL A 34 -5.83 19.61 -6.36
C VAL A 34 -5.08 20.73 -7.08
N MET A 35 -4.58 20.48 -8.30
CA MET A 35 -3.91 21.51 -9.10
C MET A 35 -4.84 22.71 -9.34
N GLN A 36 -6.09 22.46 -9.72
CA GLN A 36 -7.07 23.52 -10.00
C GLN A 36 -7.52 24.25 -8.73
N GLY A 37 -7.86 23.51 -7.68
CA GLY A 37 -8.45 24.09 -6.46
C GLY A 37 -7.46 24.81 -5.55
N TYR A 38 -6.16 24.47 -5.63
CA TYR A 38 -5.11 25.11 -4.84
C TYR A 38 -4.11 25.92 -5.70
N GLY A 39 -4.21 25.88 -7.02
CA GLY A 39 -3.26 26.56 -7.90
C GLY A 39 -1.87 25.92 -7.92
N PHE A 40 -1.77 24.59 -7.71
CA PHE A 40 -0.49 23.90 -7.68
C PHE A 40 0.00 23.56 -9.09
N SER A 41 1.32 23.67 -9.27
CA SER A 41 1.97 23.12 -10.45
C SER A 41 1.92 21.58 -10.46
N ARG A 42 2.13 20.97 -11.64
CA ARG A 42 2.24 19.52 -11.79
C ARG A 42 3.32 18.92 -10.87
N GLY A 43 4.49 19.57 -10.78
CA GLY A 43 5.58 19.14 -9.92
C GLY A 43 5.21 19.15 -8.44
N GLN A 44 4.48 20.18 -7.98
CA GLN A 44 4.01 20.26 -6.59
C GLN A 44 2.97 19.16 -6.28
N ALA A 45 2.06 18.86 -7.18
CA ALA A 45 1.08 17.79 -7.02
C ALA A 45 1.75 16.39 -7.02
N MET A 46 2.76 16.18 -7.87
CA MET A 46 3.56 14.95 -7.86
C MET A 46 4.39 14.80 -6.58
N LEU A 47 4.95 15.90 -6.08
CA LEU A 47 5.69 15.89 -4.81
C LEU A 47 4.75 15.56 -3.64
N ALA A 48 3.52 16.08 -3.64
CA ALA A 48 2.53 15.74 -2.63
C ALA A 48 2.23 14.23 -2.59
N PHE A 49 2.13 13.59 -3.76
CA PHE A 49 2.01 12.14 -3.86
C PHE A 49 3.26 11.40 -3.34
N ALA A 50 4.44 11.80 -3.78
CA ALA A 50 5.68 11.15 -3.38
C ALA A 50 5.90 11.21 -1.86
N VAL A 51 5.64 12.37 -1.24
CA VAL A 51 5.72 12.56 0.21
C VAL A 51 4.68 11.72 0.95
N LEU A 52 3.44 11.64 0.43
CA LEU A 52 2.40 10.80 1.01
C LEU A 52 2.82 9.32 1.03
N VAL A 53 3.34 8.80 -0.09
CA VAL A 53 3.80 7.40 -0.16
C VAL A 53 5.04 7.16 0.69
N ALA A 54 5.96 8.12 0.75
CA ALA A 54 7.13 8.05 1.63
C ALA A 54 6.72 8.02 3.12
N ALA A 55 5.79 8.90 3.51
CA ALA A 55 5.23 8.92 4.86
C ALA A 55 4.48 7.61 5.18
N TYR A 56 3.81 6.99 4.20
CA TYR A 56 3.19 5.68 4.36
C TYR A 56 4.22 4.61 4.73
N GLY A 57 5.32 4.50 4.01
CA GLY A 57 6.35 3.50 4.32
C GLY A 57 6.98 3.71 5.70
N VAL A 58 7.33 4.96 6.06
CA VAL A 58 7.81 5.30 7.42
C VAL A 58 6.76 4.98 8.48
N GLY A 59 5.51 5.33 8.18
CA GLY A 59 4.37 5.07 9.06
C GLY A 59 4.15 3.58 9.32
N CYS A 60 4.41 2.70 8.36
CA CYS A 60 4.32 1.25 8.57
C CYS A 60 5.29 0.76 9.65
N ALA A 61 6.52 1.28 9.68
CA ALA A 61 7.50 0.93 10.70
C ALA A 61 7.10 1.47 12.08
N VAL A 62 6.72 2.75 12.16
CA VAL A 62 6.30 3.40 13.41
C VAL A 62 4.99 2.81 13.92
N GLY A 63 4.01 2.61 13.04
CA GLY A 63 2.72 2.00 13.36
C GLY A 63 2.84 0.57 13.84
N GLY A 64 3.77 -0.21 13.24
CA GLY A 64 4.11 -1.57 13.69
C GLY A 64 4.67 -1.58 15.12
N LEU A 65 5.62 -0.69 15.43
CA LEU A 65 6.16 -0.52 16.79
C LEU A 65 5.06 -0.13 17.78
N LEU A 66 4.19 0.80 17.40
CA LEU A 66 3.09 1.25 18.23
C LEU A 66 2.06 0.14 18.49
N GLN A 67 1.76 -0.65 17.46
CA GLN A 67 0.86 -1.80 17.54
C GLN A 67 1.41 -2.89 18.46
N ASP A 68 2.70 -3.22 18.37
CA ASP A 68 3.32 -4.23 19.23
C ASP A 68 3.39 -3.75 20.69
N ALA A 69 3.59 -2.44 20.91
CA ALA A 69 3.67 -1.87 22.25
C ALA A 69 2.30 -1.68 22.92
N ARG A 70 1.27 -1.22 22.18
CA ARG A 70 -0.02 -0.79 22.74
C ARG A 70 -1.25 -1.44 22.10
N GLY A 71 -1.04 -2.36 21.18
CA GLY A 71 -2.09 -3.13 20.51
C GLY A 71 -2.67 -2.44 19.25
N PRO A 72 -3.44 -3.21 18.44
CA PRO A 72 -3.93 -2.76 17.14
C PRO A 72 -4.97 -1.65 17.25
N ARG A 73 -5.78 -1.63 18.32
CA ARG A 73 -6.78 -0.57 18.57
C ARG A 73 -6.12 0.79 18.74
N PHE A 74 -5.06 0.87 19.53
CA PHE A 74 -4.36 2.12 19.77
C PHE A 74 -3.70 2.66 18.50
N ALA A 75 -3.00 1.81 17.76
CA ALA A 75 -2.41 2.18 16.48
C ALA A 75 -3.48 2.63 15.47
N GLY A 76 -4.60 1.91 15.40
CA GLY A 76 -5.73 2.25 14.52
C GLY A 76 -6.39 3.58 14.84
N LEU A 77 -6.58 3.91 16.11
CA LEU A 77 -7.15 5.21 16.54
C LEU A 77 -6.23 6.38 16.18
N TRP A 78 -4.93 6.27 16.46
CA TRP A 78 -3.97 7.29 16.04
C TRP A 78 -3.87 7.41 14.52
N GLY A 79 -3.94 6.27 13.81
CA GLY A 79 -4.03 6.25 12.35
C GLY A 79 -5.25 7.01 11.86
N THR A 80 -6.40 6.82 12.47
CA THR A 80 -7.65 7.53 12.13
C THR A 80 -7.52 9.04 12.35
N VAL A 81 -6.97 9.46 13.50
CA VAL A 81 -6.79 10.90 13.82
C VAL A 81 -5.86 11.56 12.82
N LEU A 82 -4.74 10.92 12.48
CA LEU A 82 -3.79 11.45 11.49
C LEU A 82 -4.41 11.50 10.09
N LEU A 83 -5.10 10.43 9.68
CA LEU A 83 -5.71 10.34 8.36
C LEU A 83 -6.82 11.38 8.19
N ALA A 84 -7.82 11.36 9.06
CA ALA A 84 -8.94 12.29 9.01
C ALA A 84 -8.50 13.73 9.25
N GLY A 85 -7.60 13.95 10.21
CA GLY A 85 -7.02 15.26 10.51
C GLY A 85 -6.26 15.85 9.32
N GLY A 86 -5.49 15.02 8.59
CA GLY A 86 -4.82 15.44 7.36
C GLY A 86 -5.80 15.90 6.28
N PHE A 87 -6.91 15.18 6.10
CA PHE A 87 -7.94 15.56 5.13
C PHE A 87 -8.69 16.83 5.55
N PHE A 88 -9.02 17.00 6.83
CA PHE A 88 -9.62 18.25 7.32
C PHE A 88 -8.65 19.44 7.18
N ALA A 89 -7.39 19.24 7.55
CA ALA A 89 -6.37 20.27 7.40
C ALA A 89 -6.13 20.67 5.95
N ALA A 90 -6.15 19.71 5.01
CA ALA A 90 -6.07 19.99 3.59
C ALA A 90 -7.15 20.93 3.11
N ALA A 91 -8.41 20.75 3.58
CA ALA A 91 -9.53 21.61 3.20
C ALA A 91 -9.30 23.09 3.57
N LEU A 92 -8.47 23.36 4.57
CA LEU A 92 -8.19 24.69 5.13
C LEU A 92 -6.93 25.34 4.54
N VAL A 93 -6.12 24.62 3.74
CA VAL A 93 -4.88 25.14 3.17
C VAL A 93 -5.17 26.31 2.23
N PRO A 94 -4.49 27.46 2.38
CA PRO A 94 -4.60 28.58 1.44
C PRO A 94 -4.14 28.18 0.02
N PRO A 95 -4.65 28.85 -1.05
CA PRO A 95 -4.15 28.67 -2.40
C PRO A 95 -2.65 28.90 -2.50
N ALA A 96 -2.00 28.26 -3.47
CA ALA A 96 -0.59 28.35 -3.77
C ALA A 96 0.39 27.96 -2.64
N ASN A 97 -0.09 27.45 -1.49
CA ASN A 97 0.77 27.04 -0.39
C ASN A 97 1.02 25.52 -0.40
N ALA A 98 1.79 25.07 -1.40
CA ALA A 98 2.13 23.66 -1.53
C ALA A 98 2.94 23.11 -0.34
N ALA A 99 3.85 23.91 0.23
CA ALA A 99 4.64 23.46 1.38
C ALA A 99 3.77 23.14 2.60
N LEU A 100 2.81 24.00 2.91
CA LEU A 100 1.85 23.73 3.98
C LEU A 100 1.01 22.48 3.68
N PHE A 101 0.54 22.32 2.43
CA PHE A 101 -0.22 21.14 2.02
C PHE A 101 0.58 19.83 2.23
N LEU A 102 1.88 19.81 1.91
CA LEU A 102 2.75 18.65 2.16
C LEU A 102 2.77 18.30 3.65
N VAL A 103 2.94 19.28 4.51
CA VAL A 103 3.08 19.07 5.96
C VAL A 103 1.76 18.63 6.59
N VAL A 104 0.65 19.30 6.25
CA VAL A 104 -0.63 19.07 6.95
C VAL A 104 -1.49 17.99 6.30
N TYR A 105 -1.25 17.64 5.04
CA TYR A 105 -1.97 16.58 4.33
C TYR A 105 -1.11 15.37 4.03
N SER A 106 -0.03 15.54 3.23
CA SER A 106 0.68 14.38 2.69
C SER A 106 1.32 13.55 3.80
N VAL A 107 1.95 14.20 4.78
CA VAL A 107 2.57 13.49 5.90
C VAL A 107 1.53 12.82 6.80
N PRO A 108 0.51 13.51 7.34
CA PRO A 108 -0.47 12.86 8.22
C PRO A 108 -1.33 11.82 7.51
N ALA A 109 -1.75 12.04 6.25
CA ALA A 109 -2.52 11.07 5.51
C ALA A 109 -1.72 9.80 5.20
N GLY A 110 -0.44 9.94 4.85
CA GLY A 110 0.47 8.82 4.66
C GLY A 110 0.69 8.02 5.93
N LEU A 111 1.06 8.68 7.03
CA LEU A 111 1.25 8.07 8.35
C LEU A 111 -0.03 7.41 8.86
N GLY A 112 -1.17 8.10 8.75
CA GLY A 112 -2.46 7.61 9.22
C GLY A 112 -2.92 6.36 8.48
N SER A 113 -2.80 6.33 7.16
CA SER A 113 -3.06 5.13 6.35
C SER A 113 -2.14 3.98 6.75
N ALA A 114 -0.88 4.27 7.02
CA ALA A 114 0.13 3.28 7.39
C ALA A 114 -0.05 2.72 8.81
N PHE A 115 -0.64 3.45 9.72
CA PHE A 115 -0.95 2.94 11.05
C PHE A 115 -2.16 1.99 11.00
N LEU A 116 -3.15 2.31 10.18
CA LEU A 116 -4.36 1.51 10.01
C LEU A 116 -4.10 0.22 9.23
N ALA A 117 -3.43 0.29 8.08
CA ALA A 117 -3.35 -0.83 7.16
C ALA A 117 -2.64 -2.07 7.75
N PRO A 118 -1.41 -1.98 8.31
CA PRO A 118 -0.77 -3.10 8.98
C PRO A 118 -1.54 -3.60 10.20
N ALA A 119 -2.15 -2.69 10.98
CA ALA A 119 -2.92 -3.07 12.17
C ALA A 119 -4.12 -3.95 11.81
N VAL A 120 -4.86 -3.61 10.76
CA VAL A 120 -5.96 -4.42 10.23
C VAL A 120 -5.46 -5.78 9.76
N LEU A 121 -4.40 -5.80 8.95
CA LEU A 121 -3.86 -7.05 8.38
C LEU A 121 -3.33 -7.98 9.47
N ALA A 122 -2.55 -7.48 10.42
CA ALA A 122 -2.03 -8.27 11.51
C ALA A 122 -3.14 -8.82 12.42
N CYS A 123 -4.15 -7.99 12.72
CA CYS A 123 -5.32 -8.41 13.48
C CYS A 123 -6.10 -9.52 12.75
N ALA A 124 -6.35 -9.35 11.45
CA ALA A 124 -7.02 -10.37 10.63
C ALA A 124 -6.26 -11.70 10.61
N GLN A 125 -4.93 -11.67 10.45
CA GLN A 125 -4.10 -12.88 10.48
C GLN A 125 -4.10 -13.59 11.84
N LYS A 126 -4.14 -12.84 12.94
CA LYS A 126 -4.24 -13.40 14.29
C LYS A 126 -5.59 -14.10 14.56
N TRP A 127 -6.69 -13.58 13.99
CA TRP A 127 -8.00 -14.20 14.11
C TRP A 127 -8.20 -15.41 13.19
N TYR A 128 -7.52 -15.43 12.03
CA TYR A 128 -7.66 -16.48 11.01
C TYR A 128 -6.33 -17.21 10.76
N GLN A 129 -5.75 -17.77 11.82
CA GLN A 129 -4.41 -18.39 11.78
C GLN A 129 -4.28 -19.52 10.75
N ASP A 130 -5.35 -20.30 10.53
CA ASP A 130 -5.37 -21.40 9.56
C ASP A 130 -5.62 -20.92 8.11
N LYS A 131 -6.11 -19.68 7.93
CA LYS A 131 -6.46 -19.09 6.63
C LYS A 131 -5.94 -17.65 6.50
N LYS A 132 -4.66 -17.45 6.85
CA LYS A 132 -4.03 -16.12 6.89
C LYS A 132 -4.08 -15.40 5.53
N GLY A 133 -3.79 -16.13 4.45
CA GLY A 133 -3.83 -15.59 3.09
C GLY A 133 -5.23 -15.14 2.69
N TRP A 134 -6.26 -15.93 3.03
CA TRP A 134 -7.65 -15.54 2.76
C TRP A 134 -8.06 -14.27 3.52
N ALA A 135 -7.76 -14.19 4.81
CA ALA A 135 -8.10 -13.03 5.63
C ALA A 135 -7.38 -11.75 5.16
N THR A 136 -6.09 -11.88 4.83
CA THR A 136 -5.30 -10.79 4.23
C THR A 136 -5.85 -10.40 2.87
N GLY A 137 -6.28 -11.38 2.06
CA GLY A 137 -6.89 -11.16 0.76
C GLY A 137 -8.19 -10.36 0.85
N VAL A 138 -9.10 -10.73 1.74
CA VAL A 138 -10.38 -10.02 1.94
C VAL A 138 -10.15 -8.56 2.34
N ALA A 139 -9.28 -8.30 3.32
CA ALA A 139 -8.91 -6.93 3.69
C ALA A 139 -8.21 -6.20 2.53
N GLY A 140 -7.34 -6.91 1.80
CA GLY A 140 -6.61 -6.38 0.66
C GLY A 140 -7.50 -6.01 -0.53
N VAL A 141 -8.57 -6.77 -0.80
CA VAL A 141 -9.57 -6.45 -1.85
C VAL A 141 -10.17 -5.07 -1.60
N ALA A 142 -10.58 -4.78 -0.37
CA ALA A 142 -11.15 -3.47 -0.03
C ALA A 142 -10.16 -2.34 -0.30
N MET A 143 -8.89 -2.51 0.08
CA MET A 143 -7.82 -1.55 -0.25
C MET A 143 -7.58 -1.45 -1.77
N GLY A 144 -7.70 -2.55 -2.51
CA GLY A 144 -7.59 -2.56 -3.97
C GLY A 144 -8.69 -1.75 -4.65
N LEU A 145 -9.90 -1.77 -4.10
CA LEU A 145 -11.07 -1.03 -4.61
C LEU A 145 -11.07 0.47 -4.24
N SER A 146 -10.12 0.93 -3.41
CA SER A 146 -10.04 2.34 -2.98
C SER A 146 -10.07 3.32 -4.16
N GLY A 147 -9.32 3.04 -5.22
CA GLY A 147 -9.28 3.91 -6.40
C GLY A 147 -10.65 4.09 -7.05
N ALA A 148 -11.44 3.03 -7.17
CA ALA A 148 -12.80 3.09 -7.70
C ALA A 148 -13.72 3.91 -6.76
N PHE A 149 -13.65 3.66 -5.46
CA PHE A 149 -14.40 4.43 -4.45
C PHE A 149 -14.07 5.92 -4.52
N PHE A 150 -12.79 6.28 -4.48
CA PHE A 150 -12.40 7.70 -4.54
C PHE A 150 -12.75 8.34 -5.89
N THR A 151 -12.73 7.58 -6.99
CA THR A 151 -13.15 8.10 -8.31
C THR A 151 -14.60 8.58 -8.28
N VAL A 152 -15.50 7.74 -7.74
CA VAL A 152 -16.92 8.09 -7.62
C VAL A 152 -17.10 9.26 -6.64
N PHE A 153 -16.42 9.23 -5.51
CA PHE A 153 -16.56 10.26 -4.48
C PHE A 153 -16.03 11.62 -4.93
N VAL A 154 -14.84 11.67 -5.50
CA VAL A 154 -14.21 12.93 -5.97
C VAL A 154 -14.98 13.53 -7.15
N ARG A 155 -15.47 12.70 -8.07
CA ARG A 155 -16.30 13.19 -9.18
C ARG A 155 -17.66 13.69 -8.72
N GLY A 156 -18.30 13.01 -7.76
CA GLY A 156 -19.58 13.43 -7.20
C GLY A 156 -19.45 14.68 -6.33
N VAL A 157 -18.79 14.54 -5.19
CA VAL A 157 -18.67 15.62 -4.20
C VAL A 157 -17.72 16.72 -4.67
N GLY A 158 -16.56 16.35 -5.19
CA GLY A 158 -15.55 17.31 -5.65
C GLY A 158 -15.99 18.06 -6.90
N GLY A 159 -16.72 17.41 -7.79
CA GLY A 159 -17.31 18.06 -8.98
C GLY A 159 -18.42 19.03 -8.65
N ALA A 160 -19.24 18.73 -7.63
CA ALA A 160 -20.37 19.58 -7.23
C ALA A 160 -19.94 20.76 -6.34
N TRP A 161 -19.02 20.53 -5.38
CA TRP A 161 -18.67 21.51 -4.32
C TRP A 161 -17.17 21.84 -4.23
N GLY A 162 -16.38 21.34 -5.16
CA GLY A 162 -14.95 21.58 -5.22
C GLY A 162 -14.12 20.69 -4.29
N ILE A 163 -12.81 20.69 -4.52
CA ILE A 163 -11.88 19.75 -3.88
C ILE A 163 -11.76 19.97 -2.37
N ARG A 164 -11.90 21.20 -1.86
CA ARG A 164 -11.81 21.51 -0.43
C ARG A 164 -12.95 20.88 0.35
N VAL A 165 -14.18 21.02 -0.14
CA VAL A 165 -15.37 20.39 0.47
C VAL A 165 -15.25 18.86 0.35
N CYS A 166 -14.72 18.35 -0.76
CA CYS A 166 -14.46 16.94 -0.94
C CYS A 166 -13.47 16.41 0.12
N PHE A 167 -12.37 17.12 0.40
CA PHE A 167 -11.44 16.75 1.45
C PHE A 167 -12.09 16.76 2.84
N ALA A 168 -12.87 17.78 3.17
CA ALA A 168 -13.58 17.84 4.44
C ALA A 168 -14.57 16.68 4.60
N ALA A 169 -15.35 16.39 3.55
CA ALA A 169 -16.29 15.27 3.53
C ALA A 169 -15.60 13.91 3.68
N LEU A 170 -14.47 13.70 2.97
CA LEU A 170 -13.65 12.50 3.13
C LEU A 170 -13.07 12.39 4.54
N GLY A 171 -12.60 13.48 5.12
CA GLY A 171 -12.13 13.53 6.50
C GLY A 171 -13.22 13.06 7.48
N ALA A 172 -14.47 13.51 7.29
CA ALA A 172 -15.61 13.08 8.11
C ALA A 172 -15.92 11.59 7.93
N VAL A 173 -15.97 11.10 6.69
CA VAL A 173 -16.17 9.67 6.40
C VAL A 173 -15.04 8.83 7.01
N MET A 174 -13.77 9.25 6.87
CA MET A 174 -12.62 8.54 7.45
C MET A 174 -12.68 8.54 8.98
N LEU A 175 -13.03 9.66 9.60
CA LEU A 175 -13.15 9.74 11.06
C LEU A 175 -14.20 8.74 11.57
N VAL A 176 -15.36 8.66 10.94
CA VAL A 176 -16.44 7.75 11.35
C VAL A 176 -16.08 6.30 11.04
N VAL A 177 -15.74 5.98 9.79
CA VAL A 177 -15.55 4.58 9.36
C VAL A 177 -14.27 3.99 9.94
N CYS A 178 -13.13 4.68 9.80
CA CYS A 178 -11.88 4.19 10.35
C CYS A 178 -11.87 4.23 11.88
N GLY A 179 -12.51 5.24 12.49
CA GLY A 179 -12.65 5.35 13.94
C GLY A 179 -13.47 4.20 14.51
N ALA A 180 -14.65 3.94 13.96
CA ALA A 180 -15.47 2.78 14.34
C ALA A 180 -14.71 1.46 14.09
N GLY A 181 -14.04 1.34 12.95
CA GLY A 181 -13.19 0.19 12.64
C GLY A 181 -12.10 -0.02 13.67
N ALA A 182 -11.36 1.03 14.01
CA ALA A 182 -10.28 0.98 15.00
C ALA A 182 -10.77 0.60 16.41
N LEU A 183 -11.97 1.06 16.80
CA LEU A 183 -12.58 0.69 18.07
C LEU A 183 -12.94 -0.81 18.16
N ILE A 184 -13.24 -1.45 17.01
CA ILE A 184 -13.59 -2.87 16.93
C ILE A 184 -12.32 -3.72 16.88
N LEU A 185 -11.18 -3.19 16.37
CA LEU A 185 -9.92 -3.93 16.27
C LEU A 185 -9.47 -4.43 17.64
N GLN A 186 -9.29 -5.74 17.75
CA GLN A 186 -8.89 -6.40 18.98
C GLN A 186 -8.15 -7.69 18.63
N ASP A 187 -7.03 -7.93 19.30
CA ASP A 187 -6.34 -9.21 19.23
C ASP A 187 -7.22 -10.34 19.81
N PRO A 188 -7.14 -11.56 19.27
CA PRO A 188 -7.83 -12.68 19.85
C PRO A 188 -7.31 -12.93 21.28
N PRO A 189 -8.17 -13.42 22.19
CA PRO A 189 -7.73 -13.78 23.52
C PRO A 189 -6.57 -14.81 23.43
N PRO A 190 -5.59 -14.76 24.33
CA PRO A 190 -4.53 -15.74 24.35
C PRO A 190 -5.15 -17.14 24.41
N LYS A 191 -5.08 -17.90 23.32
CA LYS A 191 -5.29 -19.34 23.40
C LYS A 191 -4.15 -19.83 24.30
N ALA A 192 -4.46 -20.71 25.26
CA ALA A 192 -3.43 -21.43 25.97
C ALA A 192 -2.49 -22.02 24.91
N GLN A 193 -1.32 -21.43 24.77
CA GLN A 193 -0.34 -21.85 23.78
C GLN A 193 0.19 -23.20 24.25
N SER A 194 -0.41 -24.25 23.72
CA SER A 194 -0.01 -25.65 23.97
C SER A 194 1.21 -26.03 23.13
N GLY A 195 2.19 -25.13 22.98
CA GLY A 195 3.43 -25.38 22.24
C GLY A 195 4.56 -24.44 22.66
N PRO A 196 5.83 -24.82 22.40
CA PRO A 196 6.96 -23.96 22.66
C PRO A 196 6.83 -22.65 21.90
N PRO A 197 7.36 -21.52 22.44
CA PRO A 197 7.33 -20.21 21.77
C PRO A 197 7.88 -20.37 20.34
N GLN A 198 7.12 -19.91 19.34
CA GLN A 198 7.63 -19.96 17.97
C GLN A 198 8.83 -19.02 17.84
N PRO A 199 9.99 -19.51 17.35
CA PRO A 199 11.16 -18.65 17.18
C PRO A 199 10.91 -17.60 16.12
N GLY A 200 11.22 -16.34 16.42
CA GLY A 200 11.15 -15.24 15.48
C GLY A 200 12.26 -14.24 15.77
N LEU A 201 12.71 -13.53 14.73
CA LEU A 201 13.67 -12.45 14.87
C LEU A 201 12.95 -11.17 15.29
N ASP A 202 13.52 -10.44 16.25
CA ASP A 202 13.11 -9.07 16.48
C ASP A 202 13.59 -8.16 15.33
N TYR A 203 13.04 -6.93 15.26
CA TYR A 203 13.38 -6.03 14.16
C TYR A 203 14.88 -5.67 14.12
N LYS A 204 15.58 -5.59 15.27
CA LYS A 204 17.00 -5.27 15.31
C LYS A 204 17.86 -6.41 14.73
N GLN A 205 17.48 -7.64 15.03
CA GLN A 205 18.09 -8.83 14.47
C GLN A 205 17.80 -8.94 12.97
N MET A 206 16.55 -8.74 12.58
CA MET A 206 16.11 -8.77 11.18
C MET A 206 16.86 -7.74 10.32
N LEU A 207 16.98 -6.49 10.76
CA LEU A 207 17.67 -5.40 10.02
C LEU A 207 19.13 -5.74 9.68
N ARG A 208 19.78 -6.60 10.48
CA ARG A 208 21.16 -7.04 10.24
C ARG A 208 21.27 -8.16 9.22
N THR A 209 20.16 -8.78 8.84
CA THR A 209 20.17 -9.92 7.91
C THR A 209 20.30 -9.45 6.45
N PRO A 210 21.02 -10.19 5.59
CA PRO A 210 21.05 -9.93 4.16
C PRO A 210 19.67 -10.12 3.54
N GLN A 211 18.83 -11.01 4.07
CA GLN A 211 17.47 -11.27 3.64
C GLN A 211 16.59 -10.01 3.73
N TYR A 212 16.68 -9.27 4.84
CA TYR A 212 15.98 -8.00 4.98
C TYR A 212 16.39 -7.00 3.88
N LYS A 213 17.69 -6.84 3.67
CA LYS A 213 18.22 -5.89 2.66
C LYS A 213 17.71 -6.22 1.26
N LEU A 214 17.73 -7.50 0.89
CA LEU A 214 17.22 -7.96 -0.40
C LEU A 214 15.71 -7.79 -0.53
N CYS A 215 14.94 -8.09 0.52
CA CYS A 215 13.49 -7.88 0.52
C CYS A 215 13.12 -6.40 0.43
N ALA A 216 13.78 -5.53 1.21
CA ALA A 216 13.54 -4.09 1.18
C ALA A 216 13.93 -3.49 -0.18
N ALA A 217 15.05 -3.94 -0.76
CA ALA A 217 15.45 -3.55 -2.11
C ALA A 217 14.41 -4.01 -3.15
N ALA A 218 13.92 -5.25 -3.06
CA ALA A 218 12.89 -5.75 -3.96
C ALA A 218 11.60 -4.93 -3.88
N VAL A 219 11.16 -4.56 -2.66
CA VAL A 219 10.01 -3.67 -2.47
C VAL A 219 10.26 -2.31 -3.13
N ALA A 220 11.42 -1.68 -2.91
CA ALA A 220 11.77 -0.42 -3.54
C ALA A 220 11.76 -0.52 -5.07
N LEU A 221 12.36 -1.58 -5.61
CA LEU A 221 12.51 -1.82 -7.04
C LEU A 221 11.20 -2.18 -7.76
N SER A 222 10.15 -2.57 -7.04
CA SER A 222 8.81 -2.73 -7.61
C SER A 222 8.06 -1.42 -7.80
N ALA A 223 8.43 -0.37 -7.07
CA ALA A 223 7.73 0.91 -7.02
C ALA A 223 7.60 1.62 -8.38
N PRO A 224 8.65 1.68 -9.24
CA PRO A 224 8.59 2.41 -10.51
C PRO A 224 7.49 1.90 -11.44
N ALA A 225 7.19 0.59 -11.43
CA ALA A 225 6.23 -0.03 -12.34
C ALA A 225 4.81 0.58 -12.24
N VAL A 226 4.44 1.12 -11.07
CA VAL A 226 3.14 1.75 -10.87
C VAL A 226 3.25 3.20 -10.38
N LEU A 227 4.15 3.50 -9.43
CA LEU A 227 4.17 4.82 -8.79
C LEU A 227 4.63 5.96 -9.72
N LEU A 228 5.39 5.65 -10.78
CA LEU A 228 5.76 6.64 -11.80
C LEU A 228 4.61 6.98 -12.77
N PHE A 229 3.61 6.11 -12.89
CA PHE A 229 2.51 6.27 -13.86
C PHE A 229 1.17 6.59 -13.20
N SER A 230 0.90 6.03 -12.03
CA SER A 230 -0.38 6.17 -11.34
C SER A 230 -0.85 7.61 -11.13
N PRO A 231 0.01 8.58 -10.72
CA PRO A 231 -0.41 9.97 -10.56
C PRO A 231 -0.89 10.62 -11.85
N GLU A 232 -0.35 10.21 -12.99
CA GLU A 232 -0.57 10.81 -14.30
C GLU A 232 -1.33 9.93 -15.27
N ILE A 233 -1.92 8.85 -14.78
CA ILE A 233 -2.54 7.85 -15.66
C ILE A 233 -3.63 8.43 -16.57
N PHE A 234 -4.38 9.42 -16.11
CA PHE A 234 -5.39 10.10 -16.93
C PHE A 234 -4.75 10.85 -18.11
N LYS A 235 -3.67 11.59 -17.82
CA LYS A 235 -2.92 12.32 -18.84
C LYS A 235 -2.31 11.36 -19.86
N ILE A 236 -1.64 10.30 -19.39
CA ILE A 236 -1.03 9.28 -20.24
C ILE A 236 -2.07 8.61 -21.14
N ALA A 237 -3.25 8.30 -20.59
CA ALA A 237 -4.33 7.70 -21.35
C ALA A 237 -4.82 8.63 -22.47
N ALA A 238 -5.03 9.90 -22.16
CA ALA A 238 -5.45 10.92 -23.15
C ALA A 238 -4.38 11.15 -24.23
N GLU A 239 -3.10 11.29 -23.85
CA GLU A 239 -1.98 11.45 -24.79
C GLU A 239 -1.82 10.27 -25.74
N ARG A 240 -2.28 9.08 -25.34
CA ARG A 240 -2.25 7.86 -26.15
C ARG A 240 -3.53 7.56 -26.91
N GLY A 241 -4.40 8.56 -27.03
CA GLY A 241 -5.58 8.53 -27.90
C GLY A 241 -6.86 8.01 -27.25
N LEU A 242 -6.93 7.91 -25.89
CA LEU A 242 -8.20 7.70 -25.24
C LEU A 242 -9.00 9.01 -25.12
N PRO A 243 -10.32 8.97 -25.32
CA PRO A 243 -11.18 10.11 -25.03
C PRO A 243 -11.08 10.51 -23.55
N GLU A 244 -11.13 11.79 -23.23
CA GLU A 244 -11.10 12.27 -21.83
C GLU A 244 -12.20 11.66 -20.96
N SER A 245 -13.37 11.37 -21.54
CA SER A 245 -14.46 10.67 -20.88
C SER A 245 -14.10 9.23 -20.46
N ALA A 246 -13.17 8.58 -21.16
CA ALA A 246 -12.72 7.23 -20.89
C ALA A 246 -11.52 7.16 -19.92
N ALA A 247 -10.80 8.26 -19.69
CA ALA A 247 -9.64 8.31 -18.82
C ALA A 247 -9.89 7.74 -17.39
N PRO A 248 -11.05 7.98 -16.74
CA PRO A 248 -11.33 7.40 -15.42
C PRO A 248 -11.40 5.88 -15.38
N TYR A 249 -11.71 5.22 -16.50
CA TYR A 249 -11.70 3.77 -16.56
C TYR A 249 -10.32 3.17 -16.27
N SER A 250 -9.22 3.92 -16.49
CA SER A 250 -7.88 3.49 -16.10
C SER A 250 -7.77 3.22 -14.60
N ILE A 251 -8.31 4.09 -13.75
CA ILE A 251 -8.28 3.89 -12.29
C ILE A 251 -9.30 2.83 -11.87
N VAL A 252 -10.48 2.79 -12.46
CA VAL A 252 -11.51 1.80 -12.12
C VAL A 252 -11.01 0.38 -12.46
N LEU A 253 -10.50 0.16 -13.67
CA LEU A 253 -9.93 -1.13 -14.09
C LEU A 253 -8.66 -1.47 -13.30
N GLY A 254 -7.78 -0.48 -13.08
CA GLY A 254 -6.62 -0.63 -12.21
C GLY A 254 -6.99 -1.04 -10.79
N SER A 255 -8.07 -0.47 -10.23
CA SER A 255 -8.58 -0.82 -8.90
C SER A 255 -9.15 -2.24 -8.86
N ALA A 256 -9.92 -2.63 -9.87
CA ALA A 256 -10.44 -3.99 -9.99
C ALA A 256 -9.30 -5.01 -10.12
N ALA A 257 -8.30 -4.73 -10.95
CA ALA A 257 -7.12 -5.56 -11.11
C ALA A 257 -6.28 -5.61 -9.82
N SER A 258 -6.12 -4.48 -9.11
CA SER A 258 -5.48 -4.41 -7.80
C SER A 258 -6.20 -5.30 -6.77
N ALA A 259 -7.51 -5.23 -6.70
CA ALA A 259 -8.32 -6.07 -5.83
C ALA A 259 -8.16 -7.56 -6.16
N ALA A 260 -8.22 -7.91 -7.44
CA ALA A 260 -8.00 -9.28 -7.92
C ALA A 260 -6.59 -9.79 -7.56
N GLY A 261 -5.55 -8.99 -7.78
CA GLY A 261 -4.17 -9.33 -7.44
C GLY A 261 -3.99 -9.56 -5.94
N ARG A 262 -4.55 -8.69 -5.10
CA ARG A 262 -4.51 -8.81 -3.64
C ARG A 262 -5.26 -10.04 -3.11
N MET A 263 -6.27 -10.52 -3.81
CA MET A 263 -7.00 -11.74 -3.45
C MET A 263 -6.29 -13.00 -3.97
N LEU A 264 -5.95 -13.01 -5.25
CA LEU A 264 -5.49 -14.22 -5.94
C LEU A 264 -4.04 -14.57 -5.61
N LEU A 265 -3.11 -13.60 -5.65
CA LEU A 265 -1.69 -13.92 -5.51
C LEU A 265 -1.31 -14.45 -4.12
N PRO A 266 -1.81 -13.90 -2.98
CA PRO A 266 -1.62 -14.52 -1.69
C PRO A 266 -2.22 -15.93 -1.59
N ALA A 267 -3.43 -16.15 -2.11
CA ALA A 267 -4.08 -17.46 -2.10
C ALA A 267 -3.31 -18.51 -2.93
N VAL A 268 -2.82 -18.10 -4.11
CA VAL A 268 -1.95 -18.95 -4.95
C VAL A 268 -0.61 -19.21 -4.24
N SER A 269 -0.07 -18.21 -3.54
CA SER A 269 1.19 -18.36 -2.80
C SER A 269 1.11 -19.28 -1.59
N ASP A 270 -0.10 -19.49 -1.03
CA ASP A 270 -0.32 -20.49 0.01
C ASP A 270 -0.14 -21.93 -0.52
N ARG A 271 -0.40 -22.16 -1.82
CA ARG A 271 -0.30 -23.47 -2.47
C ARG A 271 1.04 -23.70 -3.15
N LEU A 272 1.53 -22.73 -3.93
CA LEU A 272 2.75 -22.86 -4.73
C LEU A 272 4.02 -22.42 -3.98
N GLY A 273 3.87 -21.81 -2.80
CA GLY A 273 4.95 -21.16 -2.07
C GLY A 273 5.10 -19.68 -2.44
N ARG A 274 5.68 -18.90 -1.51
CA ARG A 274 5.79 -17.43 -1.65
C ARG A 274 6.76 -17.02 -2.76
N LYS A 275 7.94 -17.67 -2.78
CA LYS A 275 9.03 -17.29 -3.68
C LYS A 275 8.68 -17.47 -5.16
N PRO A 276 8.09 -18.61 -5.62
CA PRO A 276 7.62 -18.75 -7.00
C PRO A 276 6.60 -17.70 -7.42
N VAL A 277 5.67 -17.34 -6.53
CA VAL A 277 4.68 -16.30 -6.84
C VAL A 277 5.32 -14.93 -6.92
N LEU A 278 6.32 -14.62 -6.09
CA LEU A 278 7.08 -13.37 -6.21
C LEU A 278 7.89 -13.33 -7.52
N TYR A 279 8.40 -14.45 -8.01
CA TYR A 279 9.00 -14.50 -9.35
C TYR A 279 8.00 -14.12 -10.44
N ALA A 280 6.80 -14.69 -10.39
CA ALA A 280 5.73 -14.34 -11.34
C ALA A 280 5.33 -12.85 -11.22
N VAL A 281 5.32 -12.28 -10.00
CA VAL A 281 5.07 -10.86 -9.77
C VAL A 281 6.10 -10.00 -10.50
N TYR A 282 7.39 -10.22 -10.29
CA TYR A 282 8.43 -9.38 -10.89
C TYR A 282 8.53 -9.58 -12.41
N LEU A 283 8.33 -10.79 -12.92
CA LEU A 283 8.22 -11.05 -14.36
C LEU A 283 7.01 -10.34 -14.96
N GLY A 284 5.87 -10.41 -14.28
CA GLY A 284 4.65 -9.70 -14.70
C GLY A 284 4.80 -8.18 -14.66
N LEU A 285 5.53 -7.63 -13.68
CA LEU A 285 5.86 -6.20 -13.64
C LEU A 285 6.80 -5.81 -14.79
N ALA A 286 7.82 -6.60 -15.09
CA ALA A 286 8.75 -6.31 -16.18
C ALA A 286 8.05 -6.37 -17.55
N ALA A 287 7.32 -7.47 -17.82
CA ALA A 287 6.57 -7.64 -19.06
C ALA A 287 5.44 -6.62 -19.21
N GLY A 288 4.70 -6.35 -18.12
CA GLY A 288 3.65 -5.33 -18.08
C GLY A 288 4.20 -3.91 -18.31
N SER A 289 5.36 -3.58 -17.73
CA SER A 289 6.02 -2.28 -17.96
C SER A 289 6.50 -2.13 -19.41
N ALA A 290 7.04 -3.18 -19.99
CA ALA A 290 7.41 -3.19 -21.41
C ALA A 290 6.18 -3.03 -22.30
N TRP A 291 5.10 -3.77 -22.04
CA TRP A 291 3.86 -3.60 -22.77
C TRP A 291 3.28 -2.18 -22.61
N PHE A 292 3.24 -1.67 -21.37
CA PHE A 292 2.72 -0.33 -21.09
C PHE A 292 3.53 0.76 -21.82
N ALA A 293 4.82 0.57 -22.06
CA ALA A 293 5.64 1.55 -22.78
C ALA A 293 5.15 1.77 -24.23
N PHE A 294 4.66 0.71 -24.88
CA PHE A 294 4.22 0.74 -26.30
C PHE A 294 2.70 0.71 -26.47
N ALA A 295 1.94 0.52 -25.40
CA ALA A 295 0.47 0.44 -25.46
C ALA A 295 -0.14 1.78 -25.87
N GLY A 296 -1.00 1.77 -26.88
CA GLY A 296 -1.82 2.91 -27.33
C GLY A 296 -3.30 2.60 -27.18
N GLN A 297 -4.12 3.66 -27.26
CA GLN A 297 -5.57 3.57 -27.18
C GLN A 297 -6.05 2.71 -25.98
N TRP A 298 -7.02 1.83 -26.15
CA TRP A 298 -7.58 0.98 -25.10
C TRP A 298 -6.59 0.00 -24.46
N TRP A 299 -5.50 -0.34 -25.17
CA TRP A 299 -4.46 -1.22 -24.63
C TRP A 299 -3.71 -0.62 -23.44
N VAL A 300 -3.70 0.74 -23.32
CA VAL A 300 -3.14 1.42 -22.13
C VAL A 300 -3.86 0.98 -20.87
N LEU A 301 -5.20 0.85 -20.92
CA LEU A 301 -6.01 0.41 -19.77
C LEU A 301 -5.68 -1.03 -19.38
N ALA A 302 -5.56 -1.92 -20.36
CA ALA A 302 -5.23 -3.31 -20.11
C ALA A 302 -3.81 -3.47 -19.54
N ALA A 303 -2.83 -2.79 -20.11
CA ALA A 303 -1.45 -2.82 -19.62
C ALA A 303 -1.32 -2.24 -18.20
N TYR A 304 -2.02 -1.14 -17.92
CA TYR A 304 -2.07 -0.56 -16.57
C TYR A 304 -2.76 -1.48 -15.57
N ALA A 305 -3.83 -2.15 -15.96
CA ALA A 305 -4.51 -3.15 -15.14
C ALA A 305 -3.57 -4.33 -14.79
N VAL A 306 -2.77 -4.81 -15.74
CA VAL A 306 -1.75 -5.86 -15.50
C VAL A 306 -0.70 -5.38 -14.50
N LEU A 307 -0.20 -4.15 -14.66
CA LEU A 307 0.76 -3.56 -13.72
C LEU A 307 0.20 -3.47 -12.30
N THR A 308 -1.03 -2.96 -12.17
CA THR A 308 -1.67 -2.82 -10.85
C THR A 308 -2.02 -4.17 -10.22
N PHE A 309 -2.36 -5.19 -11.02
CA PHE A 309 -2.57 -6.56 -10.57
C PHE A 309 -1.32 -7.14 -9.90
N PHE A 310 -0.19 -7.14 -10.62
CA PHE A 310 1.05 -7.72 -10.10
C PHE A 310 1.65 -6.89 -8.97
N TYR A 311 1.65 -5.56 -9.06
CA TYR A 311 2.16 -4.68 -8.02
C TYR A 311 1.41 -4.85 -6.69
N SER A 312 0.08 -4.73 -6.77
CA SER A 312 -0.76 -4.81 -5.57
C SER A 312 -0.81 -6.22 -4.98
N GLY A 313 -0.84 -7.23 -5.84
CA GLY A 313 -0.80 -8.62 -5.41
C GLY A 313 0.55 -9.00 -4.80
N GLY A 314 1.65 -8.52 -5.37
CA GLY A 314 2.98 -8.65 -4.78
C GLY A 314 3.06 -8.02 -3.39
N ALA A 315 2.55 -6.79 -3.23
CA ALA A 315 2.47 -6.12 -1.94
C ALA A 315 1.63 -6.90 -0.92
N ALA A 316 0.59 -7.61 -1.35
CA ALA A 316 -0.26 -8.43 -0.48
C ALA A 316 0.40 -9.78 -0.10
N VAL A 317 1.33 -10.30 -0.88
CA VAL A 317 2.13 -11.48 -0.53
C VAL A 317 3.22 -11.16 0.48
N GLN A 318 3.76 -9.93 0.47
CA GLN A 318 4.88 -9.51 1.31
C GLN A 318 4.70 -9.75 2.82
N PRO A 319 3.55 -9.45 3.47
CA PRO A 319 3.38 -9.69 4.90
C PRO A 319 3.53 -11.17 5.29
N SER A 320 2.96 -12.07 4.47
CA SER A 320 3.07 -13.52 4.69
C SER A 320 4.48 -14.01 4.43
N PHE A 321 5.15 -13.51 3.39
CA PHE A 321 6.53 -13.82 3.08
C PHE A 321 7.49 -13.36 4.18
N ASN A 322 7.27 -12.15 4.71
CA ASN A 322 8.01 -11.63 5.87
C ASN A 322 7.86 -12.54 7.10
N THR A 323 6.63 -12.99 7.38
CA THR A 323 6.35 -13.90 8.50
C THR A 323 7.03 -15.26 8.32
N ASP A 324 7.06 -15.79 7.09
CA ASP A 324 7.73 -17.06 6.78
C ASP A 324 9.25 -16.96 6.94
N LEU A 325 9.86 -15.81 6.61
CA LEU A 325 11.30 -15.58 6.74
C LEU A 325 11.73 -15.29 8.18
N PHE A 326 11.04 -14.39 8.87
CA PHE A 326 11.51 -13.82 10.14
C PHE A 326 10.72 -14.28 11.36
N GLY A 327 9.61 -14.96 11.18
CA GLY A 327 8.76 -15.50 12.23
C GLY A 327 7.55 -14.63 12.58
N LEU A 328 6.59 -15.24 13.29
CA LEU A 328 5.29 -14.64 13.61
C LEU A 328 5.32 -13.63 14.78
N PRO A 329 6.13 -13.79 15.85
CA PRO A 329 6.03 -12.96 17.05
C PRO A 329 6.12 -11.44 16.79
N HIS A 330 6.99 -11.03 15.86
CA HIS A 330 7.24 -9.63 15.53
C HIS A 330 6.82 -9.28 14.09
N ALA A 331 5.87 -10.02 13.52
CA ALA A 331 5.51 -9.92 12.11
C ALA A 331 5.06 -8.50 11.70
N GLY A 332 4.32 -7.80 12.55
CA GLY A 332 3.83 -6.44 12.29
C GLY A 332 4.96 -5.43 12.16
N VAL A 333 5.86 -5.39 13.15
CA VAL A 333 7.02 -4.49 13.15
C VAL A 333 7.97 -4.83 12.02
N ASN A 334 8.29 -6.12 11.84
CA ASN A 334 9.20 -6.59 10.80
C ASN A 334 8.69 -6.22 9.39
N TYR A 335 7.40 -6.40 9.14
CA TYR A 335 6.79 -5.95 7.88
C TYR A 335 6.81 -4.43 7.75
N GLY A 336 6.59 -3.70 8.83
CA GLY A 336 6.67 -2.25 8.84
C GLY A 336 8.04 -1.72 8.39
N PHE A 337 9.12 -2.31 8.90
CA PHE A 337 10.48 -1.98 8.44
C PHE A 337 10.73 -2.37 6.98
N LEU A 338 10.15 -3.49 6.52
CA LEU A 338 10.25 -3.90 5.12
C LEU A 338 9.58 -2.88 4.18
N ALA A 339 8.45 -2.31 4.60
CA ALA A 339 7.72 -1.29 3.86
C ALA A 339 8.50 0.03 3.67
N LEU A 340 9.58 0.28 4.41
CA LEU A 340 10.50 1.41 4.17
C LEU A 340 11.10 1.37 2.75
N GLY A 341 11.22 0.20 2.14
CA GLY A 341 11.59 0.07 0.74
C GLY A 341 10.65 0.87 -0.17
N GLN A 342 9.37 0.94 0.14
CA GLN A 342 8.41 1.74 -0.63
C GLN A 342 8.66 3.25 -0.48
N SER A 343 9.04 3.73 0.71
CA SER A 343 9.45 5.13 0.92
C SER A 343 10.65 5.49 0.05
N VAL A 344 11.66 4.64 0.05
CA VAL A 344 12.84 4.84 -0.80
C VAL A 344 12.44 4.87 -2.27
N GLY A 345 11.65 3.89 -2.72
CA GLY A 345 11.19 3.80 -4.10
C GLY A 345 10.38 5.01 -4.54
N SER A 346 9.45 5.50 -3.72
CA SER A 346 8.58 6.62 -4.06
C SER A 346 9.29 7.97 -4.19
N LEU A 347 10.43 8.15 -3.54
CA LEU A 347 11.23 9.37 -3.62
C LEU A 347 12.37 9.25 -4.66
N ALA A 348 13.10 8.13 -4.64
CA ALA A 348 14.29 7.95 -5.47
C ALA A 348 13.95 7.84 -6.96
N PHE A 349 12.89 7.11 -7.32
CA PHE A 349 12.61 6.87 -8.74
C PHE A 349 12.03 8.06 -9.50
N PRO A 350 11.14 8.92 -8.94
CA PRO A 350 10.77 10.16 -9.60
C PRO A 350 11.96 11.09 -9.80
N PHE A 351 12.90 11.14 -8.84
CA PHE A 351 14.14 11.91 -8.97
C PHE A 351 15.02 11.37 -10.10
N ALA A 352 15.23 10.04 -10.14
CA ALA A 352 16.00 9.40 -11.20
C ALA A 352 15.34 9.57 -12.58
N ALA A 353 14.01 9.49 -12.66
CA ALA A 353 13.27 9.71 -13.90
C ALA A 353 13.45 11.14 -14.46
N ASN A 354 13.54 12.13 -13.56
CA ASN A 354 13.85 13.52 -13.97
C ASN A 354 15.25 13.68 -14.56
N LEU A 355 16.25 12.97 -14.03
CA LEU A 355 17.62 13.02 -14.56
C LEU A 355 17.74 12.45 -15.98
N TRP A 356 16.90 11.47 -16.34
CA TRP A 356 16.94 10.79 -17.64
C TRP A 356 15.89 11.28 -18.65
N GLY A 357 15.17 12.36 -18.31
CA GLY A 357 14.05 12.85 -19.10
C GLY A 357 12.76 12.08 -18.82
N LEU A 358 11.74 12.82 -18.44
CA LEU A 358 10.49 12.32 -17.84
C LEU A 358 9.76 11.24 -18.66
N GLU A 359 9.87 11.25 -19.99
CA GLU A 359 9.06 10.34 -20.82
C GLU A 359 9.76 9.02 -21.14
N THR A 360 11.03 9.05 -21.48
CA THR A 360 11.77 7.83 -21.84
C THR A 360 12.34 7.12 -20.60
N GLY A 361 12.87 7.88 -19.64
CA GLY A 361 13.55 7.35 -18.47
C GLY A 361 12.64 6.54 -17.55
N ARG A 362 11.37 6.93 -17.38
CA ARG A 362 10.42 6.25 -16.48
C ARG A 362 10.10 4.80 -16.90
N HIS A 363 10.02 4.53 -18.20
CA HIS A 363 9.76 3.17 -18.70
C HIS A 363 10.95 2.23 -18.44
N TRP A 364 12.18 2.72 -18.70
CA TRP A 364 13.38 1.95 -18.43
C TRP A 364 13.60 1.70 -16.94
N LEU A 365 13.27 2.68 -16.07
CA LEU A 365 13.29 2.51 -14.62
C LEU A 365 12.28 1.46 -14.16
N ALA A 366 11.08 1.42 -14.75
CA ALA A 366 10.07 0.44 -14.41
C ALA A 366 10.49 -0.99 -14.82
N ILE A 367 11.00 -1.17 -16.03
CA ILE A 367 11.46 -2.47 -16.54
C ILE A 367 12.71 -2.93 -15.78
N GLY A 368 13.72 -2.06 -15.65
CA GLY A 368 14.97 -2.36 -14.95
C GLY A 368 14.77 -2.60 -13.47
N GLY A 369 13.90 -1.82 -12.83
CA GLY A 369 13.50 -2.02 -11.43
C GLY A 369 12.85 -3.39 -11.22
N ALA A 370 11.91 -3.77 -12.07
CA ALA A 370 11.29 -5.09 -11.97
C ALA A 370 12.30 -6.22 -12.20
N ALA A 371 13.20 -6.11 -13.18
CA ALA A 371 14.25 -7.10 -13.43
C ALA A 371 15.23 -7.21 -12.24
N ALA A 372 15.67 -6.09 -11.70
CA ALA A 372 16.55 -6.07 -10.52
C ALA A 372 15.83 -6.61 -9.26
N GLY A 373 14.54 -6.31 -9.10
CA GLY A 373 13.71 -6.87 -8.04
C GLY A 373 13.57 -8.40 -8.16
N PHE A 374 13.41 -8.93 -9.37
CA PHE A 374 13.46 -10.36 -9.62
C PHE A 374 14.79 -10.97 -9.16
N ALA A 375 15.91 -10.36 -9.55
CA ALA A 375 17.23 -10.82 -9.13
C ALA A 375 17.40 -10.80 -7.61
N ALA A 376 16.90 -9.78 -6.92
CA ALA A 376 16.92 -9.69 -5.47
C ALA A 376 16.13 -10.83 -4.81
N ILE A 377 14.94 -11.16 -5.31
CA ILE A 377 14.15 -12.29 -4.80
C ILE A 377 14.80 -13.64 -5.15
N TRP A 378 15.43 -13.75 -6.33
CA TRP A 378 16.15 -14.95 -6.72
C TRP A 378 17.34 -15.24 -5.79
N ALA A 379 18.11 -14.22 -5.44
CA ALA A 379 19.27 -14.32 -4.53
C ALA A 379 18.89 -14.61 -3.08
N LEU A 380 17.61 -14.50 -2.70
CA LEU A 380 17.17 -14.76 -1.33
C LEU A 380 17.35 -16.23 -0.94
N GLN A 381 18.09 -16.44 0.15
CA GLN A 381 18.22 -17.72 0.80
C GLN A 381 17.40 -17.78 2.10
N PRO A 382 16.97 -18.97 2.56
CA PRO A 382 16.31 -19.10 3.85
C PRO A 382 17.17 -18.50 4.96
N VAL A 383 16.53 -17.87 5.96
CA VAL A 383 17.26 -17.38 7.14
C VAL A 383 17.80 -18.58 7.91
N GLN A 384 19.10 -18.66 8.05
CA GLN A 384 19.73 -19.68 8.92
C GLN A 384 19.34 -19.35 10.37
N ARG A 385 18.39 -20.09 10.91
CA ARG A 385 18.00 -19.98 12.31
C ARG A 385 19.14 -20.56 13.16
N GLN A 386 19.79 -19.75 13.98
CA GLN A 386 20.73 -20.28 14.99
C GLN A 386 19.96 -21.27 15.87
N LYS A 387 20.48 -22.52 15.94
CA LYS A 387 19.97 -23.47 16.91
C LYS A 387 20.08 -22.84 18.31
N PRO A 388 19.02 -22.91 19.13
CA PRO A 388 19.14 -22.44 20.50
C PRO A 388 20.36 -23.13 21.17
N PRO A 389 21.12 -22.39 22.01
CA PRO A 389 22.24 -23.01 22.74
C PRO A 389 21.70 -24.21 23.48
N LYS A 390 22.36 -25.35 23.30
CA LYS A 390 22.07 -26.56 24.11
C LYS A 390 22.17 -26.12 25.56
N LYS A 391 21.06 -26.20 26.30
CA LYS A 391 21.12 -26.11 27.76
C LYS A 391 21.92 -27.30 28.23
N ASN A 392 23.14 -27.04 28.71
CA ASN A 392 23.91 -28.01 29.51
C ASN A 392 23.25 -28.19 30.89
#